data_d6ea6a70c003eb5c52d48be94f024e1f
#
_entry.id   d6ea6a70c003eb5c52d48be94f024e1f
#
_cell.length_a   1.000
_cell.length_b   1.000
_cell.length_c   1.000
_cell.angle_alpha   90.00
_cell.angle_beta   90.00
_cell.angle_gamma   90.00
#
_symmetry.space_group_name_H-M   'P 1'
#
loop_
_entity.id
_entity.type
_entity.pdbx_description
1 polymer ?
#
loop_
_entity_poly.entity_id
_entity_poly.type
_entity_poly.pdbx_seq_one_letter_code
_entity_poly.pdbx_strand_id
1 'polypeptide(L)'
;LPTHPIFGPRTTELDNQVIVLTPDKKGKWFNKVYNYLDNKNMRIIETTAKKHDYMMSIVQVLTHFSFISTASAMEKLKVDIGETEDFESPIYNLMIDMIARIVAQNPYLTYYIQSMNNNGPQIRNTFAEAVNELRDVINNGDEDKFVDLAIKATKNMGDISGALGRSDKAINSLNHEHSLLNQSIGKEIGLKHIYSGKIHVGILERVDKNTAILKNGNKTKKLVVANIEVLSDSELYDWKVKNLNKKTESISCVFPIRVDKHVILDTIINLDNIIDAKITDVYQGPQIKKEDVSLTFEVTGLYKDSIENAKSLLTGFGGIIR
;
A
#
# COMPACT_ATOMS: atom_id res chain seq x y z
N LEU A 1 -10.00 -9.99 31.68
CA LEU A 1 -10.00 -8.70 30.94
C LEU A 1 -10.58 -8.94 29.56
N PRO A 2 -11.84 -8.60 29.29
CA PRO A 2 -12.41 -8.66 27.95
C PRO A 2 -11.73 -7.62 27.02
N THR A 3 -11.42 -8.03 25.81
CA THR A 3 -10.76 -7.21 24.78
C THR A 3 -11.45 -7.42 23.45
N HIS A 4 -11.57 -6.35 22.64
CA HIS A 4 -12.11 -6.44 21.29
C HIS A 4 -11.24 -5.65 20.31
N PRO A 5 -10.38 -6.30 19.50
CA PRO A 5 -9.70 -5.67 18.37
C PRO A 5 -10.74 -5.24 17.31
N ILE A 6 -10.75 -3.96 16.95
CA ILE A 6 -11.68 -3.43 15.93
C ILE A 6 -11.04 -3.48 14.53
N PHE A 7 -10.38 -4.58 14.23
CA PHE A 7 -9.74 -4.84 12.95
C PHE A 7 -9.76 -6.33 12.60
N GLY A 8 -9.67 -6.64 11.32
CA GLY A 8 -9.75 -8.01 10.82
C GLY A 8 -8.38 -8.67 10.65
N PRO A 9 -8.34 -9.96 10.31
CA PRO A 9 -7.13 -10.77 10.19
C PRO A 9 -6.20 -10.36 9.03
N ARG A 10 -6.63 -9.45 8.16
CA ARG A 10 -5.81 -8.89 7.06
C ARG A 10 -4.94 -7.71 7.50
N THR A 11 -5.11 -7.22 8.73
CA THR A 11 -4.28 -6.14 9.29
C THR A 11 -2.89 -6.68 9.56
N THR A 12 -1.88 -6.11 8.92
CA THR A 12 -0.47 -6.54 9.02
C THR A 12 0.29 -5.78 10.09
N GLU A 13 -0.14 -4.55 10.39
CA GLU A 13 0.50 -3.67 11.37
C GLU A 13 -0.50 -3.23 12.43
N LEU A 14 -0.03 -3.18 13.67
CA LEU A 14 -0.86 -2.82 14.82
C LEU A 14 -0.85 -1.33 15.13
N ASP A 15 0.08 -0.58 14.54
CA ASP A 15 0.19 0.86 14.72
C ASP A 15 -1.14 1.56 14.44
N ASN A 16 -1.56 2.42 15.37
CA ASN A 16 -2.83 3.17 15.31
C ASN A 16 -4.12 2.34 15.15
N GLN A 17 -4.05 0.99 15.25
CA GLN A 17 -5.25 0.14 15.24
C GLN A 17 -6.01 0.25 16.55
N VAL A 18 -7.34 0.21 16.45
CA VAL A 18 -8.22 0.34 17.60
C VAL A 18 -8.42 -0.99 18.32
N ILE A 19 -8.24 -0.97 19.63
CA ILE A 19 -8.64 -2.07 20.52
C ILE A 19 -9.46 -1.55 21.68
N VAL A 20 -10.57 -2.21 21.97
CA VAL A 20 -11.45 -1.87 23.10
C VAL A 20 -11.17 -2.79 24.26
N LEU A 21 -11.00 -2.20 25.44
CA LEU A 21 -10.84 -2.91 26.72
C LEU A 21 -12.07 -2.60 27.60
N THR A 22 -12.68 -3.67 28.16
CA THR A 22 -13.83 -3.51 29.09
C THR A 22 -13.50 -4.18 30.43
N PRO A 23 -12.59 -3.58 31.25
CA PRO A 23 -12.17 -4.18 32.51
C PRO A 23 -13.26 -4.04 33.60
N ASP A 24 -13.61 -5.14 34.28
CA ASP A 24 -14.37 -5.11 35.53
C ASP A 24 -13.50 -4.60 36.67
N LYS A 25 -12.25 -5.02 36.71
CA LYS A 25 -11.23 -4.61 37.69
C LYS A 25 -9.90 -4.39 37.02
N LYS A 26 -9.21 -3.30 37.43
CA LYS A 26 -7.87 -3.01 37.01
C LYS A 26 -6.88 -3.62 37.99
N GLY A 27 -6.12 -4.61 37.55
CA GLY A 27 -5.11 -5.26 38.33
C GLY A 27 -3.83 -5.49 37.53
N LYS A 28 -2.92 -6.31 38.03
CA LYS A 28 -1.61 -6.58 37.45
C LYS A 28 -1.69 -7.01 35.97
N TRP A 29 -2.68 -7.83 35.61
CA TRP A 29 -2.86 -8.28 34.24
C TRP A 29 -3.39 -7.17 33.30
N PHE A 30 -4.29 -6.31 33.80
CA PHE A 30 -4.73 -5.15 33.04
C PHE A 30 -3.53 -4.26 32.65
N ASN A 31 -2.69 -3.90 33.64
CA ASN A 31 -1.52 -3.06 33.38
C ASN A 31 -0.55 -3.71 32.40
N LYS A 32 -0.33 -5.03 32.52
CA LYS A 32 0.57 -5.76 31.60
C LYS A 32 0.05 -5.75 30.16
N VAL A 33 -1.24 -6.01 29.95
CA VAL A 33 -1.88 -5.99 28.62
C VAL A 33 -1.90 -4.57 28.07
N TYR A 34 -2.32 -3.60 28.88
CA TYR A 34 -2.35 -2.20 28.48
C TYR A 34 -0.97 -1.73 27.99
N ASN A 35 0.08 -1.92 28.78
CA ASN A 35 1.43 -1.50 28.42
C ASN A 35 1.95 -2.22 27.16
N TYR A 36 1.60 -3.49 26.96
CA TYR A 36 1.96 -4.22 25.73
C TYR A 36 1.31 -3.60 24.49
N LEU A 37 0.02 -3.26 24.56
CA LEU A 37 -0.72 -2.67 23.46
C LEU A 37 -0.27 -1.22 23.18
N ASP A 38 0.01 -0.46 24.24
CA ASP A 38 0.54 0.90 24.15
C ASP A 38 1.94 0.92 23.50
N ASN A 39 2.82 -0.01 23.88
CA ASN A 39 4.14 -0.20 23.25
C ASN A 39 4.04 -0.60 21.75
N LYS A 40 2.88 -1.07 21.29
CA LYS A 40 2.59 -1.34 19.89
C LYS A 40 1.92 -0.15 19.20
N ASN A 41 1.90 0.99 19.87
CA ASN A 41 1.29 2.23 19.38
C ASN A 41 -0.17 2.08 18.97
N MET A 42 -0.92 1.17 19.65
CA MET A 42 -2.33 0.94 19.39
C MET A 42 -3.19 2.03 20.02
N ARG A 43 -4.29 2.35 19.39
CA ARG A 43 -5.32 3.23 19.94
C ARG A 43 -6.21 2.44 20.91
N ILE A 44 -5.93 2.56 22.21
CA ILE A 44 -6.65 1.83 23.26
C ILE A 44 -7.89 2.63 23.69
N ILE A 45 -9.05 2.01 23.61
CA ILE A 45 -10.33 2.55 24.10
C ILE A 45 -10.74 1.76 25.32
N GLU A 46 -10.75 2.42 26.48
CA GLU A 46 -11.24 1.85 27.70
C GLU A 46 -12.70 2.28 27.94
N THR A 47 -13.60 1.31 28.17
CA THR A 47 -15.02 1.57 28.33
C THR A 47 -15.72 0.47 29.14
N THR A 48 -17.04 0.61 29.36
CA THR A 48 -17.86 -0.46 29.98
C THR A 48 -18.37 -1.43 28.92
N ALA A 49 -18.66 -2.68 29.30
CA ALA A 49 -19.26 -3.67 28.41
C ALA A 49 -20.57 -3.16 27.79
N LYS A 50 -21.45 -2.51 28.58
CA LYS A 50 -22.72 -1.97 28.11
C LYS A 50 -22.52 -0.91 27.00
N LYS A 51 -21.56 0.02 27.20
CA LYS A 51 -21.24 1.04 26.20
C LYS A 51 -20.59 0.42 24.96
N HIS A 52 -19.70 -0.53 25.14
CA HIS A 52 -19.10 -1.31 24.04
C HIS A 52 -20.19 -1.97 23.18
N ASP A 53 -21.11 -2.71 23.78
CA ASP A 53 -22.16 -3.44 23.04
C ASP A 53 -23.10 -2.49 22.29
N TYR A 54 -23.44 -1.34 22.90
CA TYR A 54 -24.19 -0.30 22.20
C TYR A 54 -23.42 0.26 21.00
N MET A 55 -22.14 0.62 21.15
CA MET A 55 -21.34 1.13 20.03
C MET A 55 -21.16 0.08 18.95
N MET A 56 -20.96 -1.20 19.31
CA MET A 56 -20.83 -2.29 18.34
C MET A 56 -22.16 -2.59 17.63
N SER A 57 -23.31 -2.28 18.23
CA SER A 57 -24.58 -2.38 17.52
C SER A 57 -24.68 -1.43 16.32
N ILE A 58 -23.97 -0.30 16.35
CA ILE A 58 -23.88 0.64 15.23
C ILE A 58 -22.70 0.27 14.32
N VAL A 59 -21.48 0.18 14.88
CA VAL A 59 -20.25 0.01 14.11
C VAL A 59 -20.19 -1.36 13.40
N GLN A 60 -20.73 -2.41 14.01
CA GLN A 60 -20.70 -3.76 13.43
C GLN A 60 -22.09 -4.23 12.95
N VAL A 61 -23.10 -4.25 13.84
CA VAL A 61 -24.40 -4.84 13.48
C VAL A 61 -25.04 -4.07 12.33
N LEU A 62 -25.18 -2.75 12.43
CA LEU A 62 -25.78 -1.93 11.37
C LEU A 62 -24.96 -2.02 10.07
N THR A 63 -23.66 -1.84 10.15
CA THR A 63 -22.78 -1.87 8.97
C THR A 63 -22.82 -3.22 8.24
N HIS A 64 -22.67 -4.34 8.97
CA HIS A 64 -22.73 -5.66 8.34
C HIS A 64 -24.12 -5.94 7.78
N PHE A 65 -25.18 -5.58 8.53
CA PHE A 65 -26.53 -5.80 8.08
C PHE A 65 -26.86 -5.04 6.80
N SER A 66 -26.47 -3.78 6.69
CA SER A 66 -26.68 -2.97 5.47
C SER A 66 -25.96 -3.56 4.27
N PHE A 67 -24.68 -3.94 4.39
CA PHE A 67 -23.90 -4.53 3.30
C PHE A 67 -24.42 -5.90 2.86
N ILE A 68 -24.79 -6.77 3.81
CA ILE A 68 -25.39 -8.08 3.50
C ILE A 68 -26.75 -7.88 2.82
N SER A 69 -27.55 -6.92 3.28
CA SER A 69 -28.86 -6.62 2.66
C SER A 69 -28.68 -6.13 1.23
N THR A 70 -27.69 -5.27 0.96
CA THR A 70 -27.38 -4.80 -0.39
C THR A 70 -26.91 -5.95 -1.28
N ALA A 71 -26.01 -6.81 -0.81
CA ALA A 71 -25.57 -8.00 -1.54
C ALA A 71 -26.74 -8.96 -1.85
N SER A 72 -27.63 -9.16 -0.87
CA SER A 72 -28.85 -9.99 -1.06
C SER A 72 -29.82 -9.36 -2.06
N ALA A 73 -29.93 -8.04 -2.10
CA ALA A 73 -30.74 -7.36 -3.11
C ALA A 73 -30.16 -7.56 -4.52
N MET A 74 -28.83 -7.45 -4.70
CA MET A 74 -28.16 -7.71 -5.97
C MET A 74 -28.35 -9.16 -6.42
N GLU A 75 -28.25 -10.12 -5.51
CA GLU A 75 -28.50 -11.54 -5.80
C GLU A 75 -29.96 -11.77 -6.26
N LYS A 76 -30.94 -11.20 -5.56
CA LYS A 76 -32.37 -11.31 -5.95
C LYS A 76 -32.68 -10.66 -7.30
N LEU A 77 -31.98 -9.58 -7.63
CA LEU A 77 -32.06 -8.91 -8.94
C LEU A 77 -31.28 -9.66 -10.03
N LYS A 78 -30.54 -10.72 -9.66
CA LYS A 78 -29.68 -11.51 -10.54
C LYS A 78 -28.63 -10.67 -11.29
N VAL A 79 -28.07 -9.67 -10.59
CA VAL A 79 -27.04 -8.80 -11.15
C VAL A 79 -25.75 -9.60 -11.31
N ASP A 80 -25.19 -9.60 -12.52
CA ASP A 80 -23.80 -9.99 -12.72
C ASP A 80 -22.89 -8.78 -12.39
N ILE A 81 -22.12 -8.89 -11.31
CA ILE A 81 -21.20 -7.81 -10.89
C ILE A 81 -20.15 -7.53 -11.98
N GLY A 82 -19.72 -8.56 -12.73
CA GLY A 82 -18.79 -8.38 -13.84
C GLY A 82 -19.34 -7.46 -14.94
N GLU A 83 -20.63 -7.55 -15.25
CA GLU A 83 -21.28 -6.67 -16.23
C GLU A 83 -21.37 -5.22 -15.74
N THR A 84 -21.39 -4.98 -14.43
CA THR A 84 -21.43 -3.61 -13.88
C THR A 84 -20.09 -2.89 -13.97
N GLU A 85 -18.98 -3.61 -14.18
CA GLU A 85 -17.64 -3.04 -14.22
C GLU A 85 -17.44 -1.97 -15.31
N ASP A 86 -18.15 -2.07 -16.44
CA ASP A 86 -18.06 -1.08 -17.54
C ASP A 86 -18.82 0.23 -17.22
N PHE A 87 -19.67 0.22 -16.17
CA PHE A 87 -20.53 1.34 -15.77
C PHE A 87 -20.20 1.88 -14.38
N GLU A 88 -19.11 1.43 -13.78
CA GLU A 88 -18.76 1.73 -12.39
C GLU A 88 -18.34 3.19 -12.17
N SER A 89 -18.90 3.82 -11.16
CA SER A 89 -18.31 5.02 -10.58
C SER A 89 -17.31 4.66 -9.49
N PRO A 90 -16.34 5.54 -9.15
CA PRO A 90 -15.40 5.29 -8.06
C PRO A 90 -16.09 4.98 -6.72
N ILE A 91 -17.24 5.60 -6.45
CA ILE A 91 -18.03 5.34 -5.23
C ILE A 91 -18.65 3.94 -5.28
N TYR A 92 -19.17 3.53 -6.45
CA TYR A 92 -19.74 2.21 -6.64
C TYR A 92 -18.68 1.12 -6.40
N ASN A 93 -17.47 1.29 -6.96
CA ASN A 93 -16.36 0.37 -6.76
C ASN A 93 -16.01 0.19 -5.28
N LEU A 94 -15.80 1.28 -4.56
CA LEU A 94 -15.52 1.21 -3.13
C LEU A 94 -16.66 0.52 -2.36
N MET A 95 -17.91 0.77 -2.74
CA MET A 95 -19.06 0.12 -2.12
C MET A 95 -19.03 -1.39 -2.36
N ILE A 96 -18.82 -1.85 -3.58
CA ILE A 96 -18.72 -3.27 -3.93
C ILE A 96 -17.57 -3.94 -3.18
N ASP A 97 -16.39 -3.31 -3.11
CA ASP A 97 -15.23 -3.83 -2.38
C ASP A 97 -15.54 -3.99 -0.88
N MET A 98 -16.23 -3.02 -0.26
CA MET A 98 -16.62 -3.10 1.14
C MET A 98 -17.69 -4.17 1.38
N ILE A 99 -18.67 -4.31 0.49
CA ILE A 99 -19.66 -5.40 0.53
C ILE A 99 -18.94 -6.75 0.44
N ALA A 100 -18.07 -6.94 -0.56
CA ALA A 100 -17.31 -8.16 -0.75
C ALA A 100 -16.47 -8.51 0.50
N ARG A 101 -15.86 -7.51 1.14
CA ARG A 101 -15.08 -7.67 2.36
C ARG A 101 -15.90 -8.20 3.54
N ILE A 102 -17.19 -7.87 3.62
CA ILE A 102 -18.09 -8.35 4.67
C ILE A 102 -18.68 -9.71 4.32
N VAL A 103 -19.20 -9.91 3.10
CA VAL A 103 -19.86 -11.16 2.71
C VAL A 103 -18.88 -12.33 2.52
N ALA A 104 -17.61 -12.06 2.25
CA ALA A 104 -16.56 -13.07 2.15
C ALA A 104 -16.08 -13.60 3.52
N GLN A 105 -16.54 -13.02 4.63
CA GLN A 105 -16.22 -13.52 5.96
C GLN A 105 -16.93 -14.85 6.24
N ASN A 106 -16.47 -15.55 7.30
CA ASN A 106 -17.15 -16.75 7.76
C ASN A 106 -18.62 -16.42 8.12
N PRO A 107 -19.62 -17.02 7.44
CA PRO A 107 -21.02 -16.67 7.63
C PRO A 107 -21.53 -16.97 9.05
N TYR A 108 -20.97 -17.95 9.74
CA TYR A 108 -21.29 -18.22 11.14
C TYR A 108 -20.81 -17.10 12.06
N LEU A 109 -19.59 -16.59 11.84
CA LEU A 109 -19.10 -15.44 12.60
C LEU A 109 -19.99 -14.21 12.36
N THR A 110 -20.34 -13.94 11.11
CA THR A 110 -21.25 -12.84 10.74
C THR A 110 -22.61 -13.01 11.40
N TYR A 111 -23.16 -14.23 11.42
CA TYR A 111 -24.41 -14.53 12.13
C TYR A 111 -24.30 -14.24 13.63
N TYR A 112 -23.20 -14.65 14.29
CA TYR A 112 -23.02 -14.37 15.72
C TYR A 112 -22.86 -12.87 16.01
N ILE A 113 -22.18 -12.11 15.18
CA ILE A 113 -22.12 -10.64 15.31
C ILE A 113 -23.54 -10.05 15.27
N GLN A 114 -24.40 -10.57 14.39
CA GLN A 114 -25.78 -10.11 14.24
C GLN A 114 -26.71 -10.55 15.37
N SER A 115 -26.53 -11.77 15.89
CA SER A 115 -27.48 -12.38 16.80
C SER A 115 -27.15 -12.19 18.29
N MET A 116 -25.87 -12.07 18.65
CA MET A 116 -25.47 -12.02 20.06
C MET A 116 -25.50 -10.62 20.67
N ASN A 117 -25.60 -9.56 19.86
CA ASN A 117 -25.73 -8.21 20.37
C ASN A 117 -27.19 -7.93 20.77
N ASN A 118 -27.44 -7.63 22.06
CA ASN A 118 -28.75 -7.41 22.60
C ASN A 118 -29.53 -6.23 21.95
N ASN A 119 -28.80 -5.25 21.38
CA ASN A 119 -29.41 -4.14 20.64
C ASN A 119 -29.68 -4.51 19.16
N GLY A 120 -29.22 -5.65 18.68
CA GLY A 120 -29.30 -6.06 17.30
C GLY A 120 -30.71 -6.06 16.70
N PRO A 121 -31.72 -6.61 17.36
CA PRO A 121 -33.11 -6.58 16.86
C PRO A 121 -33.62 -5.17 16.59
N GLN A 122 -33.41 -4.24 17.53
CA GLN A 122 -33.79 -2.84 17.36
C GLN A 122 -33.09 -2.20 16.17
N ILE A 123 -31.80 -2.38 16.04
CA ILE A 123 -31.01 -1.79 14.95
C ILE A 123 -31.49 -2.28 13.57
N ARG A 124 -31.74 -3.58 13.42
CA ARG A 124 -32.26 -4.15 12.16
C ARG A 124 -33.65 -3.66 11.82
N ASN A 125 -34.53 -3.55 12.81
CA ASN A 125 -35.86 -3.01 12.60
C ASN A 125 -35.81 -1.55 12.16
N THR A 126 -35.06 -0.70 12.87
CA THR A 126 -34.88 0.71 12.50
C THR A 126 -34.31 0.87 11.09
N PHE A 127 -33.34 0.03 10.70
CA PHE A 127 -32.82 0.04 9.32
C PHE A 127 -33.90 -0.33 8.31
N ALA A 128 -34.66 -1.39 8.55
CA ALA A 128 -35.74 -1.82 7.66
C ALA A 128 -36.85 -0.74 7.55
N GLU A 129 -37.20 -0.09 8.66
CA GLU A 129 -38.15 1.04 8.69
C GLU A 129 -37.66 2.20 7.81
N ALA A 130 -36.39 2.60 7.96
CA ALA A 130 -35.80 3.66 7.14
C ALA A 130 -35.79 3.33 5.64
N VAL A 131 -35.45 2.08 5.27
CA VAL A 131 -35.49 1.61 3.87
C VAL A 131 -36.92 1.65 3.33
N ASN A 132 -37.89 1.19 4.10
CA ASN A 132 -39.31 1.21 3.70
C ASN A 132 -39.83 2.65 3.55
N GLU A 133 -39.51 3.54 4.49
CA GLU A 133 -39.90 4.95 4.40
C GLU A 133 -39.35 5.61 3.14
N LEU A 134 -38.07 5.46 2.86
CA LEU A 134 -37.44 6.00 1.64
C LEU A 134 -38.09 5.44 0.37
N ARG A 135 -38.30 4.11 0.32
CA ARG A 135 -39.00 3.48 -0.81
C ARG A 135 -40.38 4.10 -1.04
N ASP A 136 -41.18 4.23 0.02
CA ASP A 136 -42.55 4.70 -0.10
C ASP A 136 -42.61 6.18 -0.49
N VAL A 137 -41.74 7.01 0.06
CA VAL A 137 -41.61 8.41 -0.29
C VAL A 137 -41.26 8.58 -1.77
N ILE A 138 -40.27 7.83 -2.27
CA ILE A 138 -39.82 7.89 -3.67
C ILE A 138 -40.94 7.37 -4.62
N ASN A 139 -41.56 6.22 -4.28
CA ASN A 139 -42.60 5.62 -5.13
C ASN A 139 -43.85 6.49 -5.22
N ASN A 140 -44.14 7.28 -4.19
CA ASN A 140 -45.27 8.22 -4.17
C ASN A 140 -44.92 9.58 -4.81
N GLY A 141 -43.66 9.82 -5.21
CA GLY A 141 -43.23 11.09 -5.80
C GLY A 141 -43.20 12.25 -4.82
N ASP A 142 -43.05 11.99 -3.52
CA ASP A 142 -43.01 13.01 -2.45
C ASP A 142 -41.61 13.59 -2.33
N GLU A 143 -41.26 14.50 -3.25
CA GLU A 143 -39.96 15.15 -3.34
C GLU A 143 -39.60 15.93 -2.08
N ASP A 144 -40.56 16.70 -1.55
CA ASP A 144 -40.33 17.54 -0.36
C ASP A 144 -39.94 16.70 0.86
N LYS A 145 -40.67 15.60 1.07
CA LYS A 145 -40.38 14.67 2.16
C LYS A 145 -39.04 13.97 1.96
N PHE A 146 -38.72 13.57 0.73
CA PHE A 146 -37.39 12.98 0.43
C PHE A 146 -36.26 13.95 0.79
N VAL A 147 -36.38 15.19 0.36
CA VAL A 147 -35.38 16.25 0.65
C VAL A 147 -35.23 16.48 2.14
N ASP A 148 -36.35 16.53 2.89
CA ASP A 148 -36.32 16.70 4.34
C ASP A 148 -35.62 15.52 5.06
N LEU A 149 -35.88 14.29 4.64
CA LEU A 149 -35.18 13.10 5.17
C LEU A 149 -33.68 13.14 4.86
N ALA A 150 -33.28 13.51 3.64
CA ALA A 150 -31.89 13.61 3.23
C ALA A 150 -31.13 14.69 4.02
N ILE A 151 -31.74 15.86 4.24
CA ILE A 151 -31.18 16.94 5.05
C ILE A 151 -30.99 16.49 6.52
N LYS A 152 -31.97 15.80 7.09
CA LYS A 152 -31.86 15.26 8.45
C LYS A 152 -30.74 14.23 8.56
N ALA A 153 -30.62 13.32 7.61
CA ALA A 153 -29.55 12.34 7.57
C ALA A 153 -28.17 13.04 7.47
N THR A 154 -28.03 14.03 6.59
CA THR A 154 -26.81 14.82 6.43
C THR A 154 -26.39 15.49 7.73
N LYS A 155 -27.31 16.14 8.44
CA LYS A 155 -27.02 16.79 9.74
C LYS A 155 -26.51 15.81 10.80
N ASN A 156 -26.90 14.54 10.73
CA ASN A 156 -26.46 13.52 11.66
C ASN A 156 -25.05 12.98 11.34
N MET A 157 -24.52 13.21 10.14
CA MET A 157 -23.19 12.69 9.71
C MET A 157 -21.99 13.41 10.34
N GLY A 158 -22.20 14.59 10.93
CA GLY A 158 -21.14 15.35 11.60
C GLY A 158 -20.16 16.01 10.63
N ASP A 159 -18.89 15.58 10.63
CA ASP A 159 -17.83 16.15 9.79
C ASP A 159 -17.92 15.68 8.33
N ILE A 160 -18.83 16.27 7.56
CA ILE A 160 -19.04 15.98 6.14
C ILE A 160 -17.79 16.32 5.31
N SER A 161 -17.21 17.50 5.51
CA SER A 161 -16.05 17.96 4.74
C SER A 161 -14.85 17.02 4.93
N GLY A 162 -14.58 16.62 6.16
CA GLY A 162 -13.53 15.64 6.43
C GLY A 162 -13.83 14.25 5.86
N ALA A 163 -15.09 13.84 5.87
CA ALA A 163 -15.50 12.55 5.27
C ALA A 163 -15.29 12.54 3.75
N LEU A 164 -15.69 13.60 3.06
CA LEU A 164 -15.44 13.77 1.62
C LEU A 164 -13.94 13.74 1.32
N GLY A 165 -13.12 14.53 2.05
CA GLY A 165 -11.67 14.53 1.85
C GLY A 165 -11.01 13.17 2.08
N ARG A 166 -11.50 12.35 3.03
CA ARG A 166 -10.99 10.99 3.25
C ARG A 166 -11.37 10.03 2.13
N SER A 167 -12.61 10.12 1.62
CA SER A 167 -13.06 9.30 0.49
C SER A 167 -12.33 9.68 -0.80
N ASP A 168 -12.13 10.96 -1.06
CA ASP A 168 -11.36 11.45 -2.21
C ASP A 168 -9.92 10.92 -2.19
N LYS A 169 -9.27 10.94 -1.01
CA LYS A 169 -7.92 10.36 -0.85
C LYS A 169 -7.89 8.86 -1.15
N ALA A 170 -8.87 8.10 -0.70
CA ALA A 170 -8.94 6.67 -0.97
C ALA A 170 -9.11 6.38 -2.47
N ILE A 171 -10.02 7.08 -3.13
CA ILE A 171 -10.25 6.99 -4.58
C ILE A 171 -8.99 7.37 -5.37
N ASN A 172 -8.38 8.51 -5.01
CA ASN A 172 -7.20 9.00 -5.70
C ASN A 172 -5.99 8.08 -5.50
N SER A 173 -5.85 7.41 -4.36
CA SER A 173 -4.78 6.45 -4.12
C SER A 173 -4.87 5.25 -5.06
N LEU A 174 -6.05 4.69 -5.28
CA LEU A 174 -6.27 3.60 -6.22
C LEU A 174 -5.99 4.03 -7.67
N ASN A 175 -6.48 5.20 -8.07
CA ASN A 175 -6.25 5.75 -9.41
C ASN A 175 -4.76 6.07 -9.64
N HIS A 176 -4.07 6.57 -8.61
CA HIS A 176 -2.65 6.88 -8.70
C HIS A 176 -1.80 5.63 -8.91
N GLU A 177 -2.07 4.55 -8.18
CA GLU A 177 -1.35 3.29 -8.35
C GLU A 177 -1.53 2.71 -9.76
N HIS A 178 -2.76 2.74 -10.28
CA HIS A 178 -3.04 2.32 -11.66
C HIS A 178 -2.30 3.18 -12.69
N SER A 179 -2.23 4.50 -12.45
CA SER A 179 -1.49 5.44 -13.28
C SER A 179 0.02 5.15 -13.25
N LEU A 180 0.59 4.90 -12.07
CA LEU A 180 2.00 4.53 -11.91
C LEU A 180 2.34 3.25 -12.67
N LEU A 181 1.50 2.23 -12.56
CA LEU A 181 1.69 0.99 -13.31
C LEU A 181 1.69 1.24 -14.81
N ASN A 182 0.71 1.97 -15.35
CA ASN A 182 0.62 2.28 -16.78
C ASN A 182 1.84 3.08 -17.29
N GLN A 183 2.31 4.07 -16.53
CA GLN A 183 3.49 4.87 -16.87
C GLN A 183 4.81 4.09 -16.76
N SER A 184 4.78 2.95 -16.09
CA SER A 184 5.93 2.07 -15.88
C SER A 184 6.03 0.93 -16.91
N ILE A 185 5.11 0.84 -17.87
CA ILE A 185 5.19 -0.16 -18.94
C ILE A 185 6.50 0.05 -19.73
N GLY A 186 7.25 -1.04 -19.93
CA GLY A 186 8.58 -1.03 -20.55
C GLY A 186 9.73 -0.69 -19.61
N LYS A 187 9.46 -0.30 -18.35
CA LYS A 187 10.48 0.02 -17.35
C LYS A 187 10.67 -1.12 -16.35
N GLU A 188 11.85 -1.16 -15.71
CA GLU A 188 12.08 -2.05 -14.58
C GLU A 188 11.42 -1.47 -13.34
N ILE A 189 10.57 -2.27 -12.69
CA ILE A 189 9.86 -1.91 -11.46
C ILE A 189 9.94 -3.03 -10.41
N GLY A 190 9.69 -2.67 -9.16
CA GLY A 190 9.48 -3.59 -8.06
C GLY A 190 8.00 -3.62 -7.66
N LEU A 191 7.43 -4.82 -7.57
CA LEU A 191 6.06 -5.05 -7.11
C LEU A 191 6.08 -5.88 -5.85
N LYS A 192 5.63 -5.29 -4.74
CA LYS A 192 5.56 -5.95 -3.43
C LYS A 192 4.18 -6.55 -3.23
N HIS A 193 4.12 -7.83 -2.93
CA HIS A 193 2.85 -8.49 -2.60
C HIS A 193 2.42 -8.12 -1.18
N ILE A 194 1.26 -7.45 -1.04
CA ILE A 194 0.80 -6.80 0.20
C ILE A 194 0.62 -7.75 1.39
N TYR A 195 0.29 -9.03 1.16
CA TYR A 195 0.08 -10.01 2.24
C TYR A 195 1.32 -10.79 2.62
N SER A 196 2.22 -11.08 1.67
CA SER A 196 3.41 -11.89 1.93
C SER A 196 4.68 -11.07 2.08
N GLY A 197 4.65 -9.77 1.74
CA GLY A 197 5.82 -8.90 1.66
C GLY A 197 6.81 -9.28 0.56
N LYS A 198 6.49 -10.30 -0.26
CA LYS A 198 7.39 -10.76 -1.32
C LYS A 198 7.50 -9.74 -2.43
N ILE A 199 8.71 -9.33 -2.76
CA ILE A 199 9.01 -8.39 -3.83
C ILE A 199 9.36 -9.14 -5.11
N HIS A 200 8.81 -8.67 -6.22
CA HIS A 200 9.05 -9.13 -7.57
C HIS A 200 9.59 -7.98 -8.39
N VAL A 201 10.78 -8.15 -8.97
CA VAL A 201 11.45 -7.12 -9.77
C VAL A 201 11.57 -7.61 -11.21
N GLY A 202 11.33 -6.74 -12.17
CA GLY A 202 11.42 -7.03 -13.60
C GLY A 202 10.90 -5.90 -14.47
N ILE A 203 10.98 -6.07 -15.79
CA ILE A 203 10.38 -5.15 -16.76
C ILE A 203 8.87 -5.38 -16.76
N LEU A 204 8.09 -4.32 -16.57
CA LEU A 204 6.64 -4.38 -16.70
C LEU A 204 6.26 -4.43 -18.18
N GLU A 205 5.80 -5.59 -18.66
CA GLU A 205 5.45 -5.76 -20.09
C GLU A 205 4.05 -5.25 -20.40
N ARG A 206 3.12 -5.52 -19.48
CA ARG A 206 1.70 -5.18 -19.67
C ARG A 206 0.98 -5.05 -18.35
N VAL A 207 0.01 -4.15 -18.33
CA VAL A 207 -0.99 -4.01 -17.26
C VAL A 207 -2.37 -4.04 -17.90
N ASP A 208 -3.28 -4.76 -17.29
CA ASP A 208 -4.72 -4.63 -17.51
C ASP A 208 -5.40 -4.33 -16.16
N LYS A 209 -6.73 -4.15 -16.15
CA LYS A 209 -7.48 -3.80 -14.94
C LYS A 209 -7.12 -4.67 -13.72
N ASN A 210 -6.91 -5.96 -13.93
CA ASN A 210 -6.78 -6.94 -12.85
C ASN A 210 -5.39 -7.54 -12.74
N THR A 211 -4.52 -7.40 -13.76
CA THR A 211 -3.22 -8.10 -13.78
C THR A 211 -2.09 -7.25 -14.31
N ALA A 212 -0.91 -7.46 -13.70
CA ALA A 212 0.36 -6.92 -14.16
C ALA A 212 1.29 -8.09 -14.57
N ILE A 213 1.96 -7.93 -15.71
CA ILE A 213 2.89 -8.93 -16.26
C ILE A 213 4.31 -8.40 -16.17
N LEU A 214 5.10 -9.02 -15.28
CA LEU A 214 6.53 -8.74 -15.12
C LEU A 214 7.38 -9.77 -15.86
N LYS A 215 8.41 -9.30 -16.56
CA LYS A 215 9.45 -10.12 -17.16
C LYS A 215 10.79 -9.91 -16.48
N ASN A 216 11.43 -11.00 -16.11
CA ASN A 216 12.79 -10.99 -15.58
C ASN A 216 13.61 -12.05 -16.32
N GLY A 217 14.48 -11.62 -17.22
CA GLY A 217 15.16 -12.48 -18.18
C GLY A 217 14.17 -13.27 -19.04
N ASN A 218 14.25 -14.60 -19.03
CA ASN A 218 13.35 -15.48 -19.78
C ASN A 218 12.09 -15.90 -18.97
N LYS A 219 11.91 -15.37 -17.76
CA LYS A 219 10.77 -15.72 -16.90
C LYS A 219 9.74 -14.59 -16.90
N THR A 220 8.51 -14.95 -17.18
CA THR A 220 7.36 -14.05 -17.07
C THR A 220 6.53 -14.41 -15.85
N LYS A 221 6.06 -13.41 -15.13
CA LYS A 221 5.22 -13.58 -13.96
C LYS A 221 3.97 -12.72 -14.07
N LYS A 222 2.81 -13.36 -13.91
CA LYS A 222 1.51 -12.70 -13.81
C LYS A 222 1.20 -12.43 -12.34
N LEU A 223 0.88 -11.19 -12.01
CA LEU A 223 0.54 -10.72 -10.66
C LEU A 223 -0.85 -10.08 -10.69
N VAL A 224 -1.62 -10.26 -9.61
CA VAL A 224 -2.94 -9.63 -9.45
C VAL A 224 -2.73 -8.23 -8.91
N VAL A 225 -3.22 -7.20 -9.64
CA VAL A 225 -3.03 -5.78 -9.28
C VAL A 225 -3.53 -5.50 -7.87
N ALA A 226 -4.69 -5.98 -7.49
CA ALA A 226 -5.26 -5.80 -6.15
C ALA A 226 -4.41 -6.37 -4.99
N ASN A 227 -3.35 -7.15 -5.27
CA ASN A 227 -2.50 -7.78 -4.27
C ASN A 227 -1.07 -7.26 -4.27
N ILE A 228 -0.77 -6.22 -5.02
CA ILE A 228 0.58 -5.67 -5.17
C ILE A 228 0.59 -4.18 -4.86
N GLU A 229 1.74 -3.69 -4.50
CA GLU A 229 2.07 -2.30 -4.27
C GLU A 229 3.33 -1.97 -5.08
N VAL A 230 3.35 -0.84 -5.77
CA VAL A 230 4.50 -0.40 -6.56
C VAL A 230 5.55 0.18 -5.60
N LEU A 231 6.78 -0.35 -5.64
CA LEU A 231 7.88 0.23 -4.88
C LEU A 231 8.28 1.59 -5.47
N SER A 232 8.61 2.52 -4.60
CA SER A 232 9.31 3.74 -5.00
C SER A 232 10.70 3.43 -5.56
N ASP A 233 11.28 4.36 -6.31
CA ASP A 233 12.63 4.18 -6.89
C ASP A 233 13.68 3.92 -5.81
N SER A 234 13.57 4.57 -4.64
CA SER A 234 14.46 4.34 -3.50
C SER A 234 14.30 2.95 -2.90
N GLU A 235 13.07 2.48 -2.70
CA GLU A 235 12.81 1.13 -2.16
C GLU A 235 13.28 0.04 -3.13
N LEU A 236 13.08 0.26 -4.43
CA LEU A 236 13.59 -0.65 -5.47
C LEU A 236 15.12 -0.69 -5.48
N TYR A 237 15.78 0.47 -5.36
CA TYR A 237 17.23 0.55 -5.26
C TYR A 237 17.75 -0.18 -4.03
N ASP A 238 17.20 0.08 -2.86
CA ASP A 238 17.57 -0.58 -1.60
C ASP A 238 17.40 -2.11 -1.69
N TRP A 239 16.30 -2.56 -2.30
CA TRP A 239 16.08 -3.97 -2.54
C TRP A 239 17.15 -4.57 -3.46
N LYS A 240 17.50 -3.88 -4.55
CA LYS A 240 18.55 -4.31 -5.48
C LYS A 240 19.90 -4.42 -4.78
N VAL A 241 20.27 -3.39 -4.01
CA VAL A 241 21.53 -3.37 -3.24
C VAL A 241 21.60 -4.53 -2.26
N LYS A 242 20.46 -4.90 -1.65
CA LYS A 242 20.39 -6.00 -0.67
C LYS A 242 20.40 -7.40 -1.30
N ASN A 243 19.76 -7.56 -2.47
CA ASN A 243 19.43 -8.88 -3.01
C ASN A 243 20.18 -9.27 -4.28
N LEU A 244 20.76 -8.34 -5.01
CA LEU A 244 21.53 -8.64 -6.23
C LEU A 244 23.00 -8.88 -5.90
N ASN A 245 23.63 -9.72 -6.71
CA ASN A 245 25.09 -9.92 -6.65
C ASN A 245 25.81 -8.68 -7.16
N LYS A 246 26.59 -8.07 -6.30
CA LYS A 246 27.43 -6.92 -6.64
C LYS A 246 28.65 -7.36 -7.43
N LYS A 247 29.09 -6.53 -8.36
CA LYS A 247 30.32 -6.71 -9.10
C LYS A 247 31.31 -5.62 -8.71
N THR A 248 32.51 -6.01 -8.34
CA THR A 248 33.60 -5.09 -8.05
C THR A 248 34.71 -5.29 -9.08
N GLU A 249 35.20 -4.21 -9.63
CA GLU A 249 36.33 -4.21 -10.60
C GLU A 249 37.30 -3.09 -10.27
N SER A 250 38.60 -3.37 -10.43
CA SER A 250 39.66 -2.37 -10.30
C SER A 250 40.02 -1.86 -11.70
N ILE A 251 39.84 -0.56 -11.89
CA ILE A 251 40.08 0.11 -13.18
C ILE A 251 41.25 1.07 -13.01
N SER A 252 42.34 0.79 -13.70
CA SER A 252 43.51 1.67 -13.70
C SER A 252 43.50 2.56 -14.94
N CYS A 253 43.63 3.86 -14.74
CA CYS A 253 43.63 4.86 -15.80
C CYS A 253 44.81 5.83 -15.64
N VAL A 254 45.42 6.21 -16.73
CA VAL A 254 46.43 7.26 -16.78
C VAL A 254 45.79 8.58 -17.18
N PHE A 255 46.03 9.60 -16.38
CA PHE A 255 45.51 10.97 -16.58
C PHE A 255 46.67 11.98 -16.56
N PRO A 256 46.48 13.18 -17.15
CA PRO A 256 47.40 14.30 -16.89
C PRO A 256 47.50 14.60 -15.39
N ILE A 257 48.68 14.93 -14.88
CA ILE A 257 48.92 15.15 -13.45
C ILE A 257 48.03 16.24 -12.80
N ARG A 258 47.45 17.13 -13.62
CA ARG A 258 46.57 18.23 -13.18
C ARG A 258 45.15 17.80 -12.93
N VAL A 259 44.81 16.53 -13.18
CA VAL A 259 43.41 16.03 -13.00
C VAL A 259 43.03 16.10 -11.54
N ASP A 260 41.78 16.51 -11.28
CA ASP A 260 41.22 16.42 -9.95
C ASP A 260 40.60 15.03 -9.77
N LYS A 261 41.32 14.18 -9.06
CA LYS A 261 40.91 12.79 -8.80
C LYS A 261 39.62 12.69 -7.98
N HIS A 262 39.30 13.72 -7.14
CA HIS A 262 38.10 13.72 -6.31
C HIS A 262 36.87 14.02 -7.16
N VAL A 263 36.96 14.95 -8.10
CA VAL A 263 35.87 15.22 -9.05
C VAL A 263 35.56 13.98 -9.89
N ILE A 264 36.54 13.23 -10.33
CA ILE A 264 36.31 11.97 -11.07
C ILE A 264 35.64 10.96 -10.18
N LEU A 265 36.12 10.75 -8.95
CA LEU A 265 35.55 9.81 -7.99
C LEU A 265 34.09 10.13 -7.68
N ASP A 266 33.80 11.40 -7.37
CA ASP A 266 32.46 11.86 -7.06
C ASP A 266 31.53 11.66 -8.26
N THR A 267 32.01 11.86 -9.48
CA THR A 267 31.21 11.62 -10.68
C THR A 267 30.94 10.12 -10.89
N ILE A 268 31.90 9.24 -10.62
CA ILE A 268 31.70 7.79 -10.69
C ILE A 268 30.65 7.34 -9.66
N ILE A 269 30.74 7.82 -8.42
CA ILE A 269 29.81 7.46 -7.34
C ILE A 269 28.36 7.83 -7.69
N ASN A 270 28.18 8.93 -8.44
CA ASN A 270 26.85 9.41 -8.86
C ASN A 270 26.33 8.76 -10.15
N LEU A 271 27.04 7.80 -10.75
CA LEU A 271 26.51 7.03 -11.88
C LEU A 271 25.42 6.06 -11.43
N ASP A 272 24.42 5.86 -12.28
CA ASP A 272 23.32 4.93 -12.04
C ASP A 272 23.85 3.50 -11.74
N ASN A 273 23.32 2.90 -10.67
CA ASN A 273 23.64 1.54 -10.23
C ASN A 273 25.11 1.32 -9.80
N ILE A 274 25.88 2.37 -9.57
CA ILE A 274 27.12 2.30 -8.80
C ILE A 274 26.77 2.38 -7.31
N ILE A 275 27.31 1.44 -6.54
CA ILE A 275 27.06 1.32 -5.09
C ILE A 275 28.17 1.99 -4.30
N ASP A 276 29.39 1.82 -4.76
CA ASP A 276 30.59 2.35 -4.11
C ASP A 276 31.73 2.51 -5.13
N ALA A 277 32.54 3.52 -4.92
CA ALA A 277 33.80 3.68 -5.64
C ALA A 277 34.83 4.31 -4.71
N LYS A 278 36.08 3.90 -4.85
CA LYS A 278 37.20 4.47 -4.11
C LYS A 278 38.48 4.43 -4.93
N ILE A 279 39.39 5.36 -4.67
CA ILE A 279 40.74 5.35 -5.23
C ILE A 279 41.58 4.44 -4.34
N THR A 280 42.11 3.37 -4.91
CA THR A 280 42.95 2.38 -4.22
C THR A 280 44.43 2.60 -4.44
N ASP A 281 44.82 3.24 -5.56
CA ASP A 281 46.20 3.53 -5.85
C ASP A 281 46.39 4.84 -6.64
N VAL A 282 47.46 5.55 -6.35
CA VAL A 282 47.90 6.77 -7.05
C VAL A 282 49.40 6.61 -7.36
N TYR A 283 49.71 6.26 -8.59
CA TYR A 283 51.04 5.94 -8.98
C TYR A 283 51.63 6.99 -9.92
N GLN A 284 52.88 7.43 -9.62
CA GLN A 284 53.68 8.32 -10.42
C GLN A 284 55.12 7.80 -10.40
N GLY A 285 55.48 7.06 -11.42
CA GLY A 285 56.79 6.39 -11.49
C GLY A 285 57.30 6.21 -12.90
N PRO A 286 58.44 5.53 -13.09
CA PRO A 286 59.13 5.46 -14.38
C PRO A 286 58.37 4.79 -15.51
N GLN A 287 57.26 4.14 -15.21
CA GLN A 287 56.44 3.46 -16.22
C GLN A 287 55.38 4.37 -16.89
N ILE A 288 55.25 5.63 -16.44
CA ILE A 288 54.38 6.65 -17.02
C ILE A 288 55.17 7.94 -17.26
N LYS A 289 54.62 8.82 -18.12
CA LYS A 289 55.28 10.12 -18.39
C LYS A 289 55.29 10.99 -17.14
N LYS A 290 56.26 11.90 -17.02
CA LYS A 290 56.41 12.79 -15.86
C LYS A 290 55.20 13.73 -15.68
N GLU A 291 54.47 14.03 -16.76
CA GLU A 291 53.29 14.89 -16.77
C GLU A 291 52.00 14.13 -16.44
N ASP A 292 52.07 12.82 -16.26
CA ASP A 292 50.90 11.95 -16.05
C ASP A 292 50.88 11.34 -14.65
N VAL A 293 49.71 10.88 -14.22
CA VAL A 293 49.47 10.11 -13.01
C VAL A 293 48.57 8.92 -13.33
N SER A 294 48.90 7.76 -12.79
CA SER A 294 48.01 6.58 -12.86
C SER A 294 47.16 6.51 -11.62
N LEU A 295 45.84 6.48 -11.81
CA LEU A 295 44.85 6.32 -10.75
C LEU A 295 44.18 4.96 -10.91
N THR A 296 44.06 4.22 -9.81
CA THR A 296 43.27 2.98 -9.77
C THR A 296 42.04 3.18 -8.95
N PHE A 297 40.88 2.97 -9.58
CA PHE A 297 39.56 3.05 -8.97
C PHE A 297 39.05 1.63 -8.75
N GLU A 298 38.68 1.30 -7.52
CA GLU A 298 37.86 0.13 -7.22
C GLU A 298 36.39 0.57 -7.27
N VAL A 299 35.66 0.02 -8.24
CA VAL A 299 34.27 0.40 -8.51
C VAL A 299 33.37 -0.82 -8.27
N THR A 300 32.34 -0.65 -7.46
CA THR A 300 31.33 -1.66 -7.19
C THR A 300 29.99 -1.24 -7.77
N GLY A 301 29.41 -2.05 -8.64
CA GLY A 301 28.14 -1.81 -9.30
C GLY A 301 27.16 -2.98 -9.18
N LEU A 302 25.87 -2.70 -9.42
CA LEU A 302 24.80 -3.71 -9.44
C LEU A 302 24.82 -4.56 -10.72
N TYR A 303 25.27 -3.99 -11.82
CA TYR A 303 25.27 -4.64 -13.12
C TYR A 303 26.64 -4.52 -13.80
N LYS A 304 26.92 -5.40 -14.76
CA LYS A 304 28.15 -5.30 -15.57
C LYS A 304 28.20 -3.97 -16.34
N ASP A 305 27.06 -3.55 -16.88
CA ASP A 305 26.96 -2.32 -17.66
C ASP A 305 27.25 -1.07 -16.83
N SER A 306 26.97 -1.10 -15.51
CA SER A 306 27.34 -0.01 -14.60
C SER A 306 28.86 0.20 -14.54
N ILE A 307 29.62 -0.90 -14.53
CA ILE A 307 31.08 -0.86 -14.55
C ILE A 307 31.62 -0.35 -15.93
N GLU A 308 30.97 -0.80 -17.02
CA GLU A 308 31.31 -0.32 -18.37
C GLU A 308 31.02 1.18 -18.54
N ASN A 309 29.92 1.67 -17.93
CA ASN A 309 29.63 3.11 -17.89
C ASN A 309 30.69 3.88 -17.11
N ALA A 310 31.21 3.36 -16.00
CA ALA A 310 32.28 3.96 -15.26
C ALA A 310 33.58 4.00 -16.10
N LYS A 311 33.89 2.94 -16.85
CA LYS A 311 35.03 2.93 -17.80
C LYS A 311 34.89 3.99 -18.89
N SER A 312 33.67 4.09 -19.45
CA SER A 312 33.36 5.10 -20.48
C SER A 312 33.50 6.52 -19.93
N LEU A 313 33.04 6.75 -18.69
CA LEU A 313 33.21 8.04 -18.01
C LEU A 313 34.72 8.39 -17.83
N LEU A 314 35.50 7.45 -17.32
CA LEU A 314 36.93 7.64 -17.13
C LEU A 314 37.66 8.01 -18.46
N THR A 315 37.27 7.35 -19.55
CA THR A 315 37.77 7.66 -20.89
C THR A 315 37.31 9.04 -21.35
N GLY A 316 36.04 9.41 -21.06
CA GLY A 316 35.49 10.74 -21.36
C GLY A 316 36.21 11.88 -20.64
N PHE A 317 36.75 11.65 -19.44
CA PHE A 317 37.62 12.58 -18.74
C PHE A 317 39.05 12.64 -19.31
N GLY A 318 39.31 11.93 -20.41
CA GLY A 318 40.64 11.88 -21.05
C GLY A 318 41.59 10.84 -20.46
N GLY A 319 41.05 9.93 -19.63
CA GLY A 319 41.80 8.81 -19.07
C GLY A 319 42.10 7.72 -20.10
N ILE A 320 43.30 7.15 -20.05
CA ILE A 320 43.71 5.99 -20.84
C ILE A 320 43.69 4.77 -19.93
N ILE A 321 42.75 3.86 -20.17
CA ILE A 321 42.60 2.61 -19.38
C ILE A 321 43.80 1.69 -19.71
N ARG A 322 44.34 1.04 -18.67
CA ARG A 322 45.50 0.14 -18.75
C ARG A 322 45.11 -1.32 -18.59
#